data_dce6348a26c36df265d7e80d56cb5d3a
#
_entry.id   dce6348a26c36df265d7e80d56cb5d3a
#
_cell.length_a   1.000
_cell.length_b   1.000
_cell.length_c   1.000
_cell.angle_alpha   90.00
_cell.angle_beta   90.00
_cell.angle_gamma   90.00
#
_symmetry.space_group_name_H-M   'P 1'
#
loop_
_entity.id
_entity.type
_entity.pdbx_description
1 polymer ?
#
loop_
_entity_poly.entity_id
_entity_poly.type
_entity_poly.pdbx_seq_one_letter_code
_entity_poly.pdbx_strand_id
1 'polypeptide(L)'
;MTLLLSAQLNVADFIILAFLLIFAVYGLIRGFLKQIMGLLSTVAAFVCAYLFCDKLANLLMENTPAGTTIAEWIQGFFDENWNVEKSVSELSAFITSQNWPTFLSEAVIKAVESLGSATVNFAEVAGTTIAKYILVSASFMAISLVCKLVFILVEKLLSFIVNHTPIKIVDKILGVALGIAKGYLI
;
A
#
# COMPACT_ATOMS: atom_id res chain seq x y z
N MET A 1 -22.19 -53.38 -5.86
CA MET A 1 -20.96 -52.64 -6.25
C MET A 1 -20.84 -51.44 -5.34
N THR A 2 -20.38 -51.72 -4.12
CA THR A 2 -20.23 -50.73 -3.04
C THR A 2 -18.77 -50.29 -3.00
N LEU A 3 -18.48 -49.21 -3.67
CA LEU A 3 -17.25 -48.45 -3.42
C LEU A 3 -17.41 -47.74 -2.07
N LEU A 4 -17.21 -48.51 -0.99
CA LEU A 4 -16.89 -47.96 0.29
C LEU A 4 -15.51 -47.30 0.12
N LEU A 5 -15.48 -46.04 -0.21
CA LEU A 5 -14.32 -45.19 0.09
C LEU A 5 -14.12 -45.31 1.60
N SER A 6 -13.24 -46.18 2.03
CA SER A 6 -12.64 -46.09 3.35
C SER A 6 -11.72 -44.88 3.31
N ALA A 7 -12.30 -43.69 3.45
CA ALA A 7 -11.57 -42.49 3.74
C ALA A 7 -10.90 -42.66 5.09
N GLN A 8 -9.70 -43.21 5.11
CA GLN A 8 -8.83 -43.13 6.29
C GLN A 8 -8.52 -41.65 6.47
N LEU A 9 -9.30 -41.01 7.35
CA LEU A 9 -9.06 -39.65 7.75
C LEU A 9 -7.63 -39.54 8.28
N ASN A 10 -6.80 -38.86 7.52
CA ASN A 10 -5.43 -38.60 7.90
C ASN A 10 -5.38 -37.43 8.88
N VAL A 11 -4.33 -37.31 9.67
CA VAL A 11 -4.11 -36.16 10.57
C VAL A 11 -4.20 -34.83 9.82
N ALA A 12 -3.77 -34.80 8.55
CA ALA A 12 -3.91 -33.67 7.68
C ALA A 12 -5.37 -33.22 7.44
N ASP A 13 -6.29 -34.21 7.29
CA ASP A 13 -7.72 -33.91 7.07
C ASP A 13 -8.36 -33.25 8.29
N PHE A 14 -7.94 -33.70 9.50
CA PHE A 14 -8.38 -33.05 10.74
C PHE A 14 -7.87 -31.62 10.89
N ILE A 15 -6.63 -31.37 10.48
CA ILE A 15 -6.06 -30.02 10.51
C ILE A 15 -6.81 -29.10 9.54
N ILE A 16 -7.06 -29.56 8.30
CA ILE A 16 -7.81 -28.81 7.30
C ILE A 16 -9.24 -28.54 7.78
N LEU A 17 -9.90 -29.55 8.34
CA LEU A 17 -11.26 -29.41 8.85
C LEU A 17 -11.33 -28.41 10.02
N ALA A 18 -10.38 -28.48 10.95
CA ALA A 18 -10.29 -27.55 12.06
C ALA A 18 -10.06 -26.11 11.57
N PHE A 19 -9.19 -25.94 10.56
CA PHE A 19 -8.93 -24.66 9.93
C PHE A 19 -10.18 -24.08 9.27
N LEU A 20 -10.89 -24.88 8.47
CA LEU A 20 -12.16 -24.48 7.85
C LEU A 20 -13.24 -24.13 8.88
N LEU A 21 -13.33 -24.90 9.98
CA LEU A 21 -14.24 -24.59 11.08
C LEU A 21 -13.94 -23.24 11.74
N ILE A 22 -12.66 -22.95 11.98
CA ILE A 22 -12.24 -21.65 12.54
C ILE A 22 -12.68 -20.50 11.63
N PHE A 23 -12.47 -20.63 10.31
CA PHE A 23 -12.89 -19.62 9.35
C PHE A 23 -14.42 -19.52 9.21
N ALA A 24 -15.14 -20.63 9.31
CA ALA A 24 -16.61 -20.64 9.32
C ALA A 24 -17.16 -19.93 10.56
N VAL A 25 -16.63 -20.23 11.75
CA VAL A 25 -17.01 -19.56 13.01
C VAL A 25 -16.67 -18.06 12.95
N TYR A 26 -15.49 -17.73 12.47
CA TYR A 26 -15.09 -16.32 12.26
C TYR A 26 -16.06 -15.61 11.31
N GLY A 27 -16.46 -16.29 10.22
CA GLY A 27 -17.44 -15.78 9.26
C GLY A 27 -18.83 -15.56 9.90
N LEU A 28 -19.28 -16.48 10.76
CA LEU A 28 -20.53 -16.37 11.49
C LEU A 28 -20.55 -15.21 12.47
N ILE A 29 -19.44 -14.99 13.17
CA ILE A 29 -19.32 -13.91 14.16
C ILE A 29 -19.26 -12.54 13.46
N ARG A 30 -18.47 -12.42 12.41
CA ARG A 30 -18.22 -11.15 11.74
C ARG A 30 -19.34 -10.75 10.77
N GLY A 31 -20.02 -11.72 10.20
CA GLY A 31 -21.04 -11.52 9.16
C GLY A 31 -20.43 -11.24 7.78
N PHE A 32 -21.26 -11.36 6.76
CA PHE A 32 -20.89 -11.15 5.36
C PHE A 32 -20.55 -9.69 5.06
N LEU A 33 -21.42 -8.77 5.51
CA LEU A 33 -21.26 -7.33 5.25
C LEU A 33 -19.92 -6.81 5.75
N LYS A 34 -19.55 -7.14 7.00
CA LYS A 34 -18.27 -6.70 7.57
C LYS A 34 -17.07 -7.26 6.85
N GLN A 35 -17.16 -8.49 6.36
CA GLN A 35 -16.07 -9.11 5.61
C GLN A 35 -15.88 -8.45 4.24
N ILE A 36 -16.97 -8.16 3.53
CA ILE A 36 -16.93 -7.46 2.23
C ILE A 36 -16.48 -6.02 2.41
N MET A 37 -17.03 -5.30 3.40
CA MET A 37 -16.64 -3.92 3.67
C MET A 37 -15.16 -3.82 4.05
N GLY A 38 -14.63 -4.78 4.81
CA GLY A 38 -13.21 -4.84 5.13
C GLY A 38 -12.33 -5.03 3.90
N LEU A 39 -12.74 -5.87 2.93
CA LEU A 39 -12.03 -6.04 1.67
C LEU A 39 -12.14 -4.79 0.79
N LEU A 40 -13.37 -4.30 0.62
CA LEU A 40 -13.66 -3.12 -0.21
C LEU A 40 -12.93 -1.88 0.31
N SER A 41 -12.89 -1.69 1.63
CA SER A 41 -12.17 -0.57 2.25
C SER A 41 -10.68 -0.60 1.96
N THR A 42 -10.08 -1.79 1.94
CA THR A 42 -8.65 -1.93 1.64
C THR A 42 -8.36 -1.60 0.19
N VAL A 43 -9.16 -2.13 -0.75
CA VAL A 43 -9.02 -1.84 -2.18
C VAL A 43 -9.28 -0.36 -2.46
N ALA A 44 -10.36 0.20 -1.92
CA ALA A 44 -10.70 1.60 -2.11
C ALA A 44 -9.64 2.54 -1.50
N ALA A 45 -9.13 2.24 -0.31
CA ALA A 45 -8.06 3.03 0.30
C ALA A 45 -6.79 3.02 -0.55
N PHE A 46 -6.44 1.86 -1.12
CA PHE A 46 -5.28 1.74 -2.00
C PHE A 46 -5.46 2.53 -3.30
N VAL A 47 -6.63 2.42 -3.95
CA VAL A 47 -6.94 3.17 -5.18
C VAL A 47 -6.96 4.67 -4.91
N CYS A 48 -7.62 5.12 -3.84
CA CYS A 48 -7.63 6.53 -3.48
C CYS A 48 -6.21 7.05 -3.19
N ALA A 49 -5.41 6.30 -2.44
CA ALA A 49 -4.03 6.67 -2.16
C ALA A 49 -3.21 6.79 -3.45
N TYR A 50 -3.34 5.82 -4.36
CA TYR A 50 -2.64 5.84 -5.64
C TYR A 50 -3.02 7.05 -6.51
N LEU A 51 -4.29 7.44 -6.54
CA LEU A 51 -4.77 8.57 -7.36
C LEU A 51 -4.42 9.95 -6.79
N PHE A 52 -4.24 10.05 -5.47
CA PHE A 52 -4.11 11.34 -4.80
C PHE A 52 -2.74 11.57 -4.13
N CYS A 53 -1.88 10.54 -4.00
CA CYS A 53 -0.59 10.68 -3.31
C CYS A 53 0.32 11.74 -3.96
N ASP A 54 0.42 11.77 -5.29
CA ASP A 54 1.24 12.75 -5.99
C ASP A 54 0.71 14.19 -5.81
N LYS A 55 -0.61 14.35 -5.84
CA LYS A 55 -1.23 15.67 -5.64
C LYS A 55 -0.96 16.21 -4.24
N LEU A 56 -1.11 15.34 -3.23
CA LEU A 56 -0.84 15.70 -1.85
C LEU A 56 0.65 15.96 -1.62
N ALA A 57 1.52 15.15 -2.18
CA ALA A 57 2.97 15.34 -2.07
C ALA A 57 3.42 16.67 -2.71
N ASN A 58 2.94 16.99 -3.91
CA ASN A 58 3.24 18.26 -4.57
C ASN A 58 2.71 19.46 -3.77
N LEU A 59 1.49 19.34 -3.23
CA LEU A 59 0.90 20.39 -2.38
C LEU A 59 1.73 20.60 -1.09
N LEU A 60 2.27 19.53 -0.50
CA LEU A 60 3.17 19.62 0.63
C LEU A 60 4.52 20.23 0.26
N MET A 61 5.06 19.91 -0.92
CA MET A 61 6.32 20.49 -1.40
C MET A 61 6.19 21.99 -1.68
N GLU A 62 5.07 22.42 -2.24
CA GLU A 62 4.87 23.82 -2.65
C GLU A 62 4.44 24.74 -1.49
N ASN A 63 3.61 24.22 -0.57
CA ASN A 63 2.98 25.05 0.46
C ASN A 63 3.57 24.85 1.87
N THR A 64 4.52 23.92 2.03
CA THR A 64 5.14 23.66 3.34
C THR A 64 6.66 23.56 3.20
N PRO A 65 7.43 23.89 4.26
CA PRO A 65 8.88 23.71 4.25
C PRO A 65 9.31 22.24 4.32
N ALA A 66 8.35 21.29 4.36
CA ALA A 66 8.66 19.87 4.50
C ALA A 66 9.53 19.34 3.34
N GLY A 67 9.25 19.77 2.10
CA GLY A 67 10.03 19.37 0.93
C GLY A 67 11.48 19.84 0.99
N THR A 68 11.67 21.13 1.27
CA THR A 68 13.00 21.74 1.38
C THR A 68 13.79 21.19 2.56
N THR A 69 13.16 21.08 3.73
CA THR A 69 13.80 20.53 4.94
C THR A 69 14.27 19.09 4.74
N ILE A 70 13.45 18.24 4.12
CA ILE A 70 13.84 16.87 3.81
C ILE A 70 14.94 16.83 2.76
N ALA A 71 14.85 17.67 1.73
CA ALA A 71 15.88 17.77 0.69
C ALA A 71 17.23 18.21 1.27
N GLU A 72 17.25 19.26 2.09
CA GLU A 72 18.46 19.75 2.77
C GLU A 72 19.05 18.68 3.72
N TRP A 73 18.18 17.98 4.46
CA TRP A 73 18.62 16.88 5.32
C TRP A 73 19.26 15.75 4.51
N ILE A 74 18.71 15.39 3.36
CA ILE A 74 19.27 14.37 2.48
C ILE A 74 20.59 14.86 1.84
N GLN A 75 20.63 16.11 1.40
CA GLN A 75 21.85 16.71 0.86
C GLN A 75 23.00 16.67 1.87
N GLY A 76 22.71 16.82 3.15
CA GLY A 76 23.70 16.72 4.22
C GLY A 76 24.33 15.33 4.40
N PHE A 77 23.77 14.29 3.81
CA PHE A 77 24.39 12.96 3.75
C PHE A 77 25.36 12.78 2.58
N PHE A 78 25.32 13.68 1.60
CA PHE A 78 26.24 13.64 0.48
C PHE A 78 27.54 14.36 0.88
N ASP A 79 28.67 13.65 0.84
CA ASP A 79 29.99 14.22 1.03
C ASP A 79 30.30 15.27 -0.05
N GLU A 80 31.35 16.09 0.16
CA GLU A 80 31.83 17.08 -0.81
C GLU A 80 32.10 16.48 -2.20
N ASN A 81 32.45 15.21 -2.27
CA ASN A 81 32.70 14.47 -3.52
C ASN A 81 31.41 14.28 -4.37
N TRP A 82 30.24 14.40 -3.77
CA TRP A 82 28.93 14.28 -4.42
C TRP A 82 28.31 15.64 -4.77
N ASN A 83 28.84 16.70 -4.16
CA ASN A 83 28.42 18.07 -4.42
C ASN A 83 29.15 18.63 -5.65
N VAL A 84 28.93 17.99 -6.82
CA VAL A 84 29.63 18.25 -8.06
C VAL A 84 28.66 18.74 -9.12
N GLU A 85 29.03 19.84 -9.76
CA GLU A 85 28.34 20.29 -10.98
C GLU A 85 28.89 19.50 -12.17
N LYS A 86 28.01 18.78 -12.85
CA LYS A 86 28.33 17.99 -14.03
C LYS A 86 27.30 18.22 -15.12
N SER A 87 27.71 17.94 -16.35
CA SER A 87 26.79 17.89 -17.48
C SER A 87 25.82 16.71 -17.33
N VAL A 88 24.63 16.81 -17.91
CA VAL A 88 23.58 15.77 -17.85
C VAL A 88 24.12 14.39 -18.26
N SER A 89 24.96 14.31 -19.29
CA SER A 89 25.54 13.06 -19.78
C SER A 89 26.56 12.44 -18.81
N GLU A 90 27.42 13.27 -18.19
CA GLU A 90 28.37 12.81 -17.19
C GLU A 90 27.70 12.36 -15.90
N LEU A 91 26.59 13.04 -15.55
CA LEU A 91 25.83 12.72 -14.35
C LEU A 91 25.07 11.41 -14.48
N SER A 92 24.50 11.10 -15.63
CA SER A 92 23.84 9.83 -15.89
C SER A 92 24.83 8.66 -15.83
N ALA A 93 26.02 8.81 -16.37
CA ALA A 93 27.11 7.82 -16.28
C ALA A 93 27.58 7.65 -14.82
N PHE A 94 27.71 8.76 -14.07
CA PHE A 94 28.09 8.74 -12.66
C PHE A 94 27.06 8.00 -11.81
N ILE A 95 25.76 8.30 -11.95
CA ILE A 95 24.66 7.64 -11.21
C ILE A 95 24.67 6.13 -11.48
N THR A 96 24.83 5.73 -12.75
CA THR A 96 24.86 4.32 -13.15
C THR A 96 26.05 3.59 -12.53
N SER A 97 27.19 4.25 -12.35
CA SER A 97 28.38 3.65 -11.75
C SER A 97 28.27 3.39 -10.24
N GLN A 98 27.33 4.02 -9.55
CA GLN A 98 27.19 3.95 -8.08
C GLN A 98 26.40 2.73 -7.58
N ASN A 99 25.92 1.85 -8.47
CA ASN A 99 25.12 0.69 -8.09
C ASN A 99 23.87 0.99 -7.25
N TRP A 100 23.25 2.13 -7.47
CA TRP A 100 22.00 2.48 -6.80
C TRP A 100 20.84 1.57 -7.27
N PRO A 101 19.79 1.40 -6.45
CA PRO A 101 18.58 0.74 -6.89
C PRO A 101 18.05 1.38 -8.17
N THR A 102 17.72 0.58 -9.17
CA THR A 102 17.32 1.02 -10.53
C THR A 102 16.23 2.08 -10.51
N PHE A 103 15.24 1.94 -9.62
CA PHE A 103 14.13 2.91 -9.51
C PHE A 103 14.61 4.31 -9.05
N LEU A 104 15.65 4.38 -8.19
CA LEU A 104 16.21 5.66 -7.74
C LEU A 104 17.10 6.28 -8.80
N SER A 105 17.95 5.48 -9.44
CA SER A 105 18.82 5.98 -10.49
C SER A 105 18.02 6.51 -11.68
N GLU A 106 17.00 5.79 -12.14
CA GLU A 106 16.10 6.25 -13.19
C GLU A 106 15.33 7.52 -12.81
N ALA A 107 14.90 7.63 -11.56
CA ALA A 107 14.19 8.81 -11.08
C ALA A 107 15.06 10.06 -11.08
N VAL A 108 16.30 9.93 -10.60
CA VAL A 108 17.26 11.06 -10.58
C VAL A 108 17.70 11.40 -11.99
N ILE A 109 17.95 10.43 -12.86
CA ILE A 109 18.28 10.68 -14.29
C ILE A 109 17.15 11.45 -14.99
N LYS A 110 15.90 11.01 -14.82
CA LYS A 110 14.74 11.73 -15.38
C LYS A 110 14.61 13.14 -14.84
N ALA A 111 14.88 13.34 -13.55
CA ALA A 111 14.85 14.68 -12.95
C ALA A 111 15.94 15.57 -13.56
N VAL A 112 17.16 15.06 -13.72
CA VAL A 112 18.27 15.77 -14.37
C VAL A 112 17.93 16.13 -15.82
N GLU A 113 17.43 15.17 -16.60
CA GLU A 113 17.03 15.39 -18.00
C GLU A 113 15.91 16.44 -18.13
N SER A 114 14.97 16.47 -17.18
CA SER A 114 13.85 17.43 -17.19
C SER A 114 14.28 18.89 -16.94
N LEU A 115 15.42 19.10 -16.29
CA LEU A 115 15.94 20.44 -16.01
C LEU A 115 16.49 21.14 -17.26
N GLY A 116 16.89 20.37 -18.28
CA GLY A 116 17.38 20.93 -19.57
C GLY A 116 18.61 21.84 -19.46
N SER A 117 19.22 21.94 -18.27
CA SER A 117 20.35 22.80 -17.97
C SER A 117 21.65 22.15 -18.42
N ALA A 118 22.63 22.94 -18.86
CA ALA A 118 23.91 22.40 -19.30
C ALA A 118 24.71 21.75 -18.17
N THR A 119 24.56 22.28 -16.94
CA THR A 119 25.19 21.77 -15.71
C THR A 119 24.20 21.79 -14.55
N VAL A 120 24.21 20.76 -13.73
CA VAL A 120 23.36 20.61 -12.54
C VAL A 120 24.19 20.07 -11.37
N ASN A 121 23.84 20.52 -10.16
CA ASN A 121 24.43 19.99 -8.95
C ASN A 121 23.75 18.65 -8.60
N PHE A 122 24.57 17.60 -8.52
CA PHE A 122 24.05 16.25 -8.25
C PHE A 122 23.37 16.15 -6.88
N ALA A 123 23.99 16.66 -5.83
CA ALA A 123 23.46 16.56 -4.46
C ALA A 123 22.09 17.25 -4.33
N GLU A 124 21.92 18.40 -5.01
CA GLU A 124 20.67 19.13 -5.03
C GLU A 124 19.56 18.35 -5.75
N VAL A 125 19.83 17.84 -6.95
CA VAL A 125 18.84 17.10 -7.73
C VAL A 125 18.48 15.76 -7.07
N ALA A 126 19.47 15.04 -6.56
CA ALA A 126 19.25 13.80 -5.83
C ALA A 126 18.47 14.06 -4.53
N GLY A 127 18.84 15.08 -3.77
CA GLY A 127 18.15 15.47 -2.54
C GLY A 127 16.68 15.80 -2.76
N THR A 128 16.38 16.66 -3.72
CA THR A 128 15.00 17.05 -4.06
C THR A 128 14.19 15.89 -4.62
N THR A 129 14.78 15.05 -5.46
CA THR A 129 14.13 13.87 -6.02
C THR A 129 13.77 12.85 -4.92
N ILE A 130 14.72 12.52 -4.05
CA ILE A 130 14.48 11.58 -2.95
C ILE A 130 13.46 12.16 -1.96
N ALA A 131 13.54 13.46 -1.63
CA ALA A 131 12.56 14.14 -0.78
C ALA A 131 11.14 14.01 -1.37
N LYS A 132 10.97 14.17 -2.67
CA LYS A 132 9.70 13.98 -3.36
C LYS A 132 9.17 12.55 -3.18
N TYR A 133 9.99 11.53 -3.36
CA TYR A 133 9.58 10.13 -3.16
C TYR A 133 9.19 9.83 -1.71
N ILE A 134 9.91 10.39 -0.73
CA ILE A 134 9.54 10.27 0.68
C ILE A 134 8.18 10.91 0.94
N LEU A 135 7.93 12.10 0.41
CA LEU A 135 6.64 12.79 0.56
C LEU A 135 5.51 12.07 -0.16
N VAL A 136 5.75 11.50 -1.35
CA VAL A 136 4.76 10.67 -2.05
C VAL A 136 4.41 9.43 -1.21
N SER A 137 5.42 8.75 -0.64
CA SER A 137 5.21 7.59 0.22
C SER A 137 4.44 7.94 1.50
N ALA A 138 4.82 9.03 2.16
CA ALA A 138 4.13 9.53 3.34
C ALA A 138 2.68 9.93 3.03
N SER A 139 2.45 10.61 1.90
CA SER A 139 1.12 10.99 1.41
C SER A 139 0.26 9.78 1.10
N PHE A 140 0.84 8.74 0.48
CA PHE A 140 0.16 7.48 0.23
C PHE A 140 -0.31 6.82 1.53
N MET A 141 0.56 6.76 2.55
CA MET A 141 0.20 6.20 3.86
C MET A 141 -0.88 7.02 4.55
N ALA A 142 -0.77 8.35 4.53
CA ALA A 142 -1.75 9.25 5.14
C ALA A 142 -3.13 9.11 4.50
N ILE A 143 -3.21 9.14 3.16
CA ILE A 143 -4.48 8.98 2.43
C ILE A 143 -5.08 7.61 2.68
N SER A 144 -4.27 6.54 2.63
CA SER A 144 -4.73 5.17 2.91
C SER A 144 -5.34 5.05 4.31
N LEU A 145 -4.69 5.67 5.30
CA LEU A 145 -5.17 5.66 6.68
C LEU A 145 -6.51 6.40 6.81
N VAL A 146 -6.60 7.61 6.26
CA VAL A 146 -7.83 8.42 6.28
C VAL A 146 -8.97 7.69 5.59
N CYS A 147 -8.76 7.17 4.38
CA CYS A 147 -9.76 6.39 3.68
C CYS A 147 -10.22 5.19 4.50
N LYS A 148 -9.29 4.45 5.10
CA LYS A 148 -9.62 3.30 5.94
C LYS A 148 -10.45 3.69 7.16
N LEU A 149 -10.14 4.81 7.81
CA LEU A 149 -10.94 5.33 8.93
C LEU A 149 -12.37 5.69 8.50
N VAL A 150 -12.54 6.33 7.35
CA VAL A 150 -13.86 6.64 6.79
C VAL A 150 -14.66 5.36 6.55
N PHE A 151 -14.04 4.34 5.94
CA PHE A 151 -14.70 3.06 5.71
C PHE A 151 -15.08 2.32 7.00
N ILE A 152 -14.28 2.42 8.06
CA ILE A 152 -14.62 1.86 9.39
C ILE A 152 -15.88 2.54 9.95
N LEU A 153 -16.02 3.85 9.79
CA LEU A 153 -17.23 4.57 10.20
C LEU A 153 -18.46 4.10 9.40
N VAL A 154 -18.32 3.98 8.08
CA VAL A 154 -19.39 3.46 7.21
C VAL A 154 -19.74 2.02 7.59
N GLU A 155 -18.77 1.16 7.85
CA GLU A 155 -19.00 -0.23 8.30
C GLU A 155 -19.78 -0.27 9.61
N LYS A 156 -19.44 0.60 10.59
CA LYS A 156 -20.18 0.68 11.85
C LYS A 156 -21.64 1.09 11.65
N LEU A 157 -21.90 2.08 10.80
CA LEU A 157 -23.25 2.55 10.48
C LEU A 157 -24.07 1.45 9.79
N LEU A 158 -23.51 0.80 8.78
CA LEU A 158 -24.17 -0.30 8.08
C LEU A 158 -24.43 -1.50 9.00
N SER A 159 -23.45 -1.84 9.85
CA SER A 159 -23.60 -2.93 10.82
C SER A 159 -24.69 -2.63 11.85
N PHE A 160 -24.85 -1.37 12.25
CA PHE A 160 -25.94 -0.95 13.12
C PHE A 160 -27.31 -1.21 12.45
N ILE A 161 -27.45 -0.81 11.19
CA ILE A 161 -28.69 -1.02 10.40
C ILE A 161 -28.99 -2.52 10.27
N VAL A 162 -28.02 -3.34 9.85
CA VAL A 162 -28.21 -4.77 9.64
C VAL A 162 -28.56 -5.50 10.94
N ASN A 163 -27.93 -5.13 12.06
CA ASN A 163 -28.22 -5.77 13.34
C ASN A 163 -29.65 -5.52 13.86
N HIS A 164 -30.32 -4.48 13.40
CA HIS A 164 -31.68 -4.12 13.79
C HIS A 164 -32.74 -4.58 12.76
N THR A 165 -32.32 -5.32 11.72
CA THR A 165 -33.21 -5.81 10.67
C THR A 165 -33.18 -7.35 10.61
N PRO A 166 -34.22 -8.00 10.05
CA PRO A 166 -34.25 -9.46 9.86
C PRO A 166 -33.13 -9.97 8.92
N ILE A 167 -32.47 -9.08 8.20
CA ILE A 167 -31.34 -9.37 7.30
C ILE A 167 -30.12 -9.95 8.06
N LYS A 168 -30.07 -9.77 9.38
CA LYS A 168 -29.00 -10.28 10.25
C LYS A 168 -28.76 -11.80 10.08
N ILE A 169 -29.83 -12.59 9.89
CA ILE A 169 -29.71 -14.03 9.72
C ILE A 169 -29.03 -14.38 8.40
N VAL A 170 -29.47 -13.73 7.34
CA VAL A 170 -28.90 -13.88 5.98
C VAL A 170 -27.43 -13.44 5.95
N ASP A 171 -27.12 -12.32 6.59
CA ASP A 171 -25.75 -11.80 6.70
C ASP A 171 -24.81 -12.81 7.40
N LYS A 172 -25.27 -13.49 8.44
CA LYS A 172 -24.50 -14.50 9.14
C LYS A 172 -24.28 -15.77 8.29
N ILE A 173 -25.31 -16.26 7.61
CA ILE A 173 -25.23 -17.44 6.75
C ILE A 173 -24.24 -17.18 5.60
N LEU A 174 -24.38 -16.04 4.93
CA LEU A 174 -23.45 -15.64 3.88
C LEU A 174 -22.03 -15.39 4.42
N GLY A 175 -21.92 -14.93 5.67
CA GLY A 175 -20.64 -14.78 6.36
C GLY A 175 -19.89 -16.09 6.55
N VAL A 176 -20.62 -17.17 6.90
CA VAL A 176 -20.06 -18.53 7.00
C VAL A 176 -19.55 -19.01 5.64
N ALA A 177 -20.38 -18.83 4.58
CA ALA A 177 -19.99 -19.24 3.24
C ALA A 177 -18.71 -18.54 2.77
N LEU A 178 -18.60 -17.22 2.99
CA LEU A 178 -17.38 -16.46 2.71
C LEU A 178 -16.19 -16.89 3.60
N GLY A 179 -16.44 -17.21 4.86
CA GLY A 179 -15.41 -17.71 5.77
C GLY A 179 -14.81 -19.01 5.24
N ILE A 180 -15.67 -19.98 4.88
CA ILE A 180 -15.23 -21.26 4.29
C ILE A 180 -14.47 -21.02 2.97
N ALA A 181 -14.99 -20.17 2.08
CA ALA A 181 -14.33 -19.84 0.82
C ALA A 181 -12.93 -19.25 1.03
N LYS A 182 -12.76 -18.37 2.01
CA LYS A 182 -11.44 -17.85 2.41
C LYS A 182 -10.53 -18.93 2.97
N GLY A 183 -11.05 -19.80 3.83
CA GLY A 183 -10.28 -20.91 4.38
C GLY A 183 -9.81 -21.91 3.32
N TYR A 184 -10.56 -22.03 2.22
CA TYR A 184 -10.18 -22.89 1.10
C TYR A 184 -9.11 -22.25 0.19
N LEU A 185 -9.06 -20.90 0.12
CA LEU A 185 -8.10 -20.15 -0.73
C LEU A 185 -6.72 -19.97 -0.08
N ILE A 186 -6.60 -20.22 1.22
CA ILE A 186 -5.35 -20.08 1.99
C ILE A 186 -4.72 -21.47 2.22
#